data_8ebf2cb8f22171082fbec4dd0ac754ed
#
_entry.id   8ebf2cb8f22171082fbec4dd0ac754ed
#
_cell.length_a   1.000
_cell.length_b   1.000
_cell.length_c   1.000
_cell.angle_alpha   90.00
_cell.angle_beta   90.00
_cell.angle_gamma   90.00
#
_symmetry.space_group_name_H-M   'P 1'
#
loop_
_entity.id
_entity.type
_entity.pdbx_description
1 polymer ?
#
loop_
_entity_poly.entity_id
_entity_poly.type
_entity_poly.pdbx_seq_one_letter_code
_entity_poly.pdbx_strand_id
1 'polypeptide(L)'
;MATFFPGESHTFSEYLLVPGYSSAECVPTNVSLKTPLTRFKRGEEPEITLNIPMVSAIMQSVSGVDMGVALATEGGISFIYGSQTPESEAAMVKAVKDHKAGFVQSDSTLTPDMTMEQVMQLKDRTGHSTMPVTDDGTPTGKLLGIVTSLSLIHI
;
A
#
# COMPACT_ATOMS: atom_id res chain seq x y z
N MET A 1 10.98 5.27 35.39
CA MET A 1 12.23 4.65 35.94
C MET A 1 12.95 4.05 34.72
N ALA A 2 14.22 4.35 34.49
CA ALA A 2 14.97 3.77 33.37
C ALA A 2 15.34 2.31 33.70
N THR A 3 15.22 1.44 32.71
CA THR A 3 15.63 0.04 32.82
C THR A 3 16.96 -0.13 32.11
N PHE A 4 17.95 -0.66 32.79
CA PHE A 4 19.26 -0.96 32.23
C PHE A 4 19.35 -2.44 31.94
N PHE A 5 19.71 -2.77 30.70
CA PHE A 5 19.98 -4.15 30.27
C PHE A 5 21.50 -4.40 30.40
N PRO A 6 21.94 -5.41 31.16
CA PRO A 6 23.34 -5.79 31.22
C PRO A 6 23.75 -6.46 29.89
N GLY A 7 24.93 -6.13 29.37
CA GLY A 7 25.48 -6.73 28.16
C GLY A 7 25.86 -5.67 27.12
N GLU A 8 26.52 -6.12 26.08
CA GLU A 8 26.91 -5.27 24.95
C GLU A 8 25.70 -5.04 24.04
N SER A 9 25.58 -3.81 23.54
CA SER A 9 24.60 -3.44 22.53
C SER A 9 25.32 -3.25 21.20
N HIS A 10 24.74 -3.81 20.16
CA HIS A 10 25.29 -3.74 18.80
C HIS A 10 24.34 -3.04 17.85
N THR A 11 24.88 -2.38 16.83
CA THR A 11 24.14 -1.87 15.70
C THR A 11 24.16 -2.87 14.55
N PHE A 12 23.21 -2.78 13.61
CA PHE A 12 23.20 -3.68 12.45
C PHE A 12 24.47 -3.59 11.59
N SER A 13 25.18 -2.45 11.64
CA SER A 13 26.46 -2.28 10.92
C SER A 13 27.60 -3.12 11.47
N GLU A 14 27.47 -3.65 12.68
CA GLU A 14 28.48 -4.52 13.32
C GLU A 14 28.27 -6.01 13.00
N TYR A 15 27.19 -6.36 12.27
CA TYR A 15 26.90 -7.73 11.89
C TYR A 15 27.09 -7.95 10.39
N LEU A 16 27.61 -9.11 10.06
CA LEU A 16 27.67 -9.62 8.69
C LEU A 16 26.84 -10.89 8.57
N LEU A 17 26.17 -11.04 7.44
CA LEU A 17 25.48 -12.30 7.15
C LEU A 17 26.52 -13.39 6.90
N VAL A 18 26.37 -14.52 7.59
CA VAL A 18 27.18 -15.72 7.32
C VAL A 18 26.70 -16.32 6.00
N PRO A 19 27.60 -16.55 5.02
CA PRO A 19 27.21 -17.20 3.77
C PRO A 19 26.59 -18.55 4.02
N GLY A 20 25.41 -18.81 3.42
CA GLY A 20 24.74 -20.09 3.47
C GLY A 20 25.02 -20.96 2.25
N TYR A 21 24.32 -22.08 2.16
CA TYR A 21 24.37 -22.96 1.01
C TYR A 21 23.80 -22.27 -0.23
N SER A 22 24.48 -22.42 -1.36
CA SER A 22 24.03 -21.96 -2.67
C SER A 22 24.26 -23.05 -3.71
N SER A 23 23.36 -23.18 -4.67
CA SER A 23 23.45 -24.15 -5.76
C SER A 23 23.03 -23.48 -7.09
N ALA A 24 23.20 -24.21 -8.19
CA ALA A 24 22.75 -23.76 -9.51
C ALA A 24 21.23 -23.55 -9.61
N GLU A 25 20.45 -24.09 -8.65
CA GLU A 25 19.00 -23.91 -8.58
C GLU A 25 18.59 -22.62 -7.86
N CYS A 26 19.53 -21.93 -7.18
CA CYS A 26 19.30 -20.65 -6.51
C CYS A 26 19.28 -19.50 -7.51
N VAL A 27 18.38 -19.57 -8.48
CA VAL A 27 18.13 -18.52 -9.48
C VAL A 27 16.85 -17.76 -9.16
N PRO A 28 16.70 -16.50 -9.60
CA PRO A 28 15.53 -15.67 -9.24
C PRO A 28 14.17 -16.30 -9.53
N THR A 29 14.07 -17.13 -10.55
CA THR A 29 12.82 -17.83 -10.91
C THR A 29 12.42 -18.93 -9.91
N ASN A 30 13.36 -19.47 -9.15
CA ASN A 30 13.15 -20.55 -8.20
C ASN A 30 13.10 -20.06 -6.75
N VAL A 31 13.47 -18.79 -6.52
CA VAL A 31 13.52 -18.20 -5.17
C VAL A 31 12.25 -17.42 -4.89
N SER A 32 11.60 -17.71 -3.76
CA SER A 32 10.47 -16.94 -3.25
C SER A 32 10.93 -15.99 -2.16
N LEU A 33 10.57 -14.70 -2.28
CA LEU A 33 10.80 -13.69 -1.25
C LEU A 33 9.64 -13.59 -0.25
N LYS A 34 8.61 -14.42 -0.40
CA LYS A 34 7.45 -14.45 0.48
C LYS A 34 7.88 -14.71 1.92
N THR A 35 7.51 -13.82 2.84
CA THR A 35 7.96 -13.87 4.23
C THR A 35 6.83 -13.55 5.20
N PRO A 36 6.75 -14.23 6.36
CA PRO A 36 5.78 -13.89 7.40
C PRO A 36 6.15 -12.58 8.10
N LEU A 37 5.18 -11.72 8.33
CA LEU A 37 5.32 -10.52 9.15
C LEU A 37 4.95 -10.80 10.61
N THR A 38 3.95 -11.65 10.84
CA THR A 38 3.47 -12.00 12.18
C THR A 38 4.05 -13.33 12.66
N ARG A 39 4.14 -13.49 13.99
CA ARG A 39 4.56 -14.76 14.60
C ARG A 39 3.54 -15.85 14.28
N PHE A 40 4.04 -17.04 14.02
CA PHE A 40 3.24 -18.25 13.79
C PHE A 40 3.93 -19.45 14.43
N LYS A 41 3.17 -20.50 14.73
CA LYS A 41 3.72 -21.78 15.18
C LYS A 41 4.01 -22.67 13.99
N ARG A 42 4.93 -23.62 14.18
CA ARG A 42 5.24 -24.61 13.13
C ARG A 42 3.97 -25.38 12.76
N GLY A 43 3.60 -25.33 11.47
CA GLY A 43 2.40 -25.97 10.94
C GLY A 43 1.15 -25.08 10.88
N GLU A 44 1.25 -23.83 11.35
CA GLU A 44 0.22 -22.81 11.20
C GLU A 44 0.62 -21.81 10.10
N GLU A 45 -0.36 -21.21 9.44
CA GLU A 45 -0.11 -20.12 8.50
C GLU A 45 -0.01 -18.79 9.28
N PRO A 46 0.92 -17.90 8.91
CA PRO A 46 0.99 -16.56 9.52
C PRO A 46 -0.21 -15.72 9.12
N GLU A 47 -0.72 -14.90 10.05
CA GLU A 47 -1.85 -14.00 9.77
C GLU A 47 -1.53 -12.98 8.68
N ILE A 48 -0.29 -12.48 8.64
CA ILE A 48 0.17 -11.52 7.63
C ILE A 48 1.45 -12.05 6.99
N THR A 49 1.40 -12.13 5.67
CA THR A 49 2.56 -12.50 4.84
C THR A 49 2.83 -11.40 3.82
N LEU A 50 4.09 -11.04 3.65
CA LEU A 50 4.56 -10.14 2.61
C LEU A 50 5.04 -10.92 1.40
N ASN A 51 4.89 -10.35 0.21
CA ASN A 51 5.45 -10.95 -1.02
C ASN A 51 6.95 -10.63 -1.17
N ILE A 52 7.40 -9.50 -0.62
CA ILE A 52 8.81 -9.12 -0.49
C ILE A 52 9.10 -8.67 0.95
N PRO A 53 10.30 -8.93 1.50
CA PRO A 53 10.65 -8.58 2.87
C PRO A 53 11.06 -7.10 3.00
N MET A 54 10.22 -6.19 2.51
CA MET A 54 10.45 -4.76 2.57
C MET A 54 9.40 -4.05 3.41
N VAL A 55 9.87 -3.25 4.35
CA VAL A 55 9.05 -2.49 5.30
C VAL A 55 9.62 -1.09 5.42
N SER A 56 8.80 -0.05 5.41
CA SER A 56 9.28 1.32 5.62
C SER A 56 9.41 1.67 7.10
N ALA A 57 10.36 2.54 7.40
CA ALA A 57 10.53 3.08 8.75
C ALA A 57 9.39 4.03 9.11
N ILE A 58 8.94 3.98 10.37
CA ILE A 58 7.83 4.80 10.90
C ILE A 58 8.27 6.27 11.12
N MET A 59 8.72 6.94 10.08
CA MET A 59 9.21 8.32 10.12
C MET A 59 8.40 9.22 9.19
N GLN A 60 8.08 10.43 9.63
CA GLN A 60 7.29 11.41 8.89
C GLN A 60 7.84 11.70 7.49
N SER A 61 9.16 11.78 7.34
CA SER A 61 9.82 12.03 6.05
C SER A 61 9.90 10.80 5.15
N VAL A 62 9.48 9.62 5.62
CA VAL A 62 9.61 8.34 4.91
C VAL A 62 8.26 7.73 4.61
N SER A 63 7.44 7.51 5.64
CA SER A 63 6.25 6.64 5.57
C SER A 63 4.94 7.43 5.52
N GLY A 64 4.76 8.19 4.45
CA GLY A 64 3.49 8.80 4.07
C GLY A 64 2.71 7.93 3.07
N VAL A 65 1.69 8.52 2.44
CA VAL A 65 0.81 7.84 1.47
C VAL A 65 1.58 7.30 0.28
N ASP A 66 2.50 8.09 -0.31
CA ASP A 66 3.24 7.69 -1.50
C ASP A 66 4.12 6.46 -1.26
N MET A 67 4.84 6.43 -0.12
CA MET A 67 5.63 5.26 0.27
C MET A 67 4.72 4.06 0.56
N GLY A 68 3.56 4.29 1.18
CA GLY A 68 2.57 3.24 1.42
C GLY A 68 2.09 2.60 0.13
N VAL A 69 1.74 3.41 -0.86
CA VAL A 69 1.32 2.94 -2.20
C VAL A 69 2.47 2.23 -2.91
N ALA A 70 3.68 2.80 -2.91
CA ALA A 70 4.83 2.21 -3.58
C ALA A 70 5.16 0.82 -3.02
N LEU A 71 5.26 0.68 -1.70
CA LEU A 71 5.53 -0.61 -1.07
C LEU A 71 4.41 -1.62 -1.27
N ALA A 72 3.14 -1.18 -1.20
CA ALA A 72 2.01 -2.07 -1.43
C ALA A 72 2.00 -2.64 -2.86
N THR A 73 2.36 -1.84 -3.86
CA THR A 73 2.44 -2.30 -5.25
C THR A 73 3.56 -3.30 -5.49
N GLU A 74 4.66 -3.21 -4.74
CA GLU A 74 5.77 -4.16 -4.82
C GLU A 74 5.58 -5.40 -3.93
N GLY A 75 4.57 -5.40 -3.05
CA GLY A 75 4.26 -6.52 -2.17
C GLY A 75 4.90 -6.45 -0.79
N GLY A 76 5.42 -5.29 -0.41
CA GLY A 76 5.88 -4.95 0.94
C GLY A 76 4.78 -4.32 1.79
N ILE A 77 5.16 -3.67 2.89
CA ILE A 77 4.25 -2.95 3.77
C ILE A 77 4.87 -1.65 4.27
N SER A 78 4.05 -0.62 4.44
CA SER A 78 4.45 0.63 5.09
C SER A 78 3.78 0.77 6.45
N PHE A 79 4.52 1.24 7.44
CA PHE A 79 3.98 1.72 8.71
C PHE A 79 3.87 3.24 8.64
N ILE A 80 2.65 3.74 8.50
CA ILE A 80 2.40 5.20 8.48
C ILE A 80 2.89 5.83 9.78
N TYR A 81 3.51 6.99 9.68
CA TYR A 81 4.09 7.65 10.87
C TYR A 81 3.01 8.11 11.86
N GLY A 82 3.26 7.88 13.17
CA GLY A 82 2.31 8.17 14.24
C GLY A 82 2.42 9.58 14.84
N SER A 83 3.34 10.46 14.38
CA SER A 83 3.48 11.83 14.89
C SER A 83 2.46 12.78 14.26
N GLN A 84 1.17 12.43 14.35
CA GLN A 84 0.02 13.14 13.81
C GLN A 84 -1.24 12.78 14.60
N THR A 85 -2.40 13.38 14.24
CA THR A 85 -3.66 13.00 14.89
C THR A 85 -4.17 11.66 14.36
N PRO A 86 -4.95 10.89 15.15
CA PRO A 86 -5.54 9.63 14.69
C PRO A 86 -6.38 9.78 13.42
N GLU A 87 -7.09 10.90 13.26
CA GLU A 87 -7.92 11.19 12.09
C GLU A 87 -7.07 11.37 10.83
N SER A 88 -5.92 12.08 10.97
CA SER A 88 -4.98 12.28 9.88
C SER A 88 -4.32 10.96 9.46
N GLU A 89 -3.90 10.14 10.42
CA GLU A 89 -3.32 8.83 10.13
C GLU A 89 -4.33 7.90 9.47
N ALA A 90 -5.56 7.86 9.96
CA ALA A 90 -6.65 7.08 9.37
C ALA A 90 -6.95 7.51 7.92
N ALA A 91 -6.92 8.83 7.65
CA ALA A 91 -7.09 9.35 6.29
C ALA A 91 -5.94 8.91 5.35
N MET A 92 -4.69 8.89 5.82
CA MET A 92 -3.56 8.38 5.05
C MET A 92 -3.68 6.88 4.77
N VAL A 93 -4.04 6.08 5.78
CA VAL A 93 -4.27 4.64 5.61
C VAL A 93 -5.40 4.40 4.60
N LYS A 94 -6.50 5.16 4.70
CA LYS A 94 -7.61 5.10 3.74
C LYS A 94 -7.12 5.41 2.32
N ALA A 95 -6.33 6.48 2.13
CA ALA A 95 -5.81 6.87 0.82
C ALA A 95 -4.93 5.76 0.20
N VAL A 96 -4.08 5.09 1.00
CA VAL A 96 -3.28 3.94 0.53
C VAL A 96 -4.18 2.78 0.13
N LYS A 97 -5.19 2.46 0.96
CA LYS A 97 -6.12 1.34 0.72
C LYS A 97 -7.01 1.57 -0.51
N ASP A 98 -7.42 2.80 -0.75
CA ASP A 98 -8.29 3.15 -1.88
C ASP A 98 -7.52 3.30 -3.20
N HIS A 99 -6.18 3.33 -3.17
CA HIS A 99 -5.38 3.47 -4.37
C HIS A 99 -5.56 2.28 -5.32
N LYS A 100 -6.13 2.53 -6.49
CA LYS A 100 -6.42 1.50 -7.53
C LYS A 100 -7.22 0.27 -7.05
N ALA A 101 -7.96 0.42 -5.95
CA ALA A 101 -8.80 -0.66 -5.44
C ALA A 101 -10.01 -0.86 -6.37
N GLY A 102 -10.01 -1.91 -7.19
CA GLY A 102 -10.99 -2.14 -8.26
C GLY A 102 -12.42 -2.46 -7.81
N PHE A 103 -12.62 -2.81 -6.53
CA PHE A 103 -13.92 -3.27 -6.01
C PHE A 103 -14.27 -2.69 -4.63
N VAL A 104 -13.60 -1.66 -4.18
CA VAL A 104 -13.93 -0.99 -2.92
C VAL A 104 -14.83 0.20 -3.23
N GLN A 105 -15.79 0.47 -2.35
CA GLN A 105 -16.51 1.75 -2.36
C GLN A 105 -15.47 2.87 -2.26
N SER A 106 -15.12 3.44 -3.40
CA SER A 106 -14.13 4.52 -3.48
C SER A 106 -14.86 5.84 -3.76
N ASP A 107 -14.23 6.93 -3.32
CA ASP A 107 -14.71 8.29 -3.62
C ASP A 107 -14.46 8.68 -5.10
N SER A 108 -14.27 7.70 -5.98
CA SER A 108 -14.00 7.88 -7.42
C SER A 108 -15.26 7.79 -8.27
N THR A 109 -16.42 7.96 -7.67
CA THR A 109 -17.70 7.98 -8.37
C THR A 109 -17.95 9.36 -8.96
N LEU A 110 -18.36 9.39 -10.22
CA LEU A 110 -18.64 10.60 -10.97
C LEU A 110 -20.14 10.89 -11.00
N THR A 111 -20.50 12.16 -11.19
CA THR A 111 -21.85 12.56 -11.59
C THR A 111 -21.86 12.95 -13.07
N PRO A 112 -23.03 12.91 -13.74
CA PRO A 112 -23.15 13.32 -15.15
C PRO A 112 -22.75 14.79 -15.40
N ASP A 113 -22.83 15.64 -14.38
CA ASP A 113 -22.57 17.08 -14.48
C ASP A 113 -21.09 17.44 -14.27
N MET A 114 -20.23 16.48 -13.93
CA MET A 114 -18.81 16.74 -13.73
C MET A 114 -18.12 17.12 -15.02
N THR A 115 -17.31 18.18 -14.95
CA THR A 115 -16.48 18.60 -16.07
C THR A 115 -15.29 17.66 -16.27
N MET A 116 -14.74 17.65 -17.47
CA MET A 116 -13.55 16.85 -17.79
C MET A 116 -12.37 17.17 -16.88
N GLU A 117 -12.19 18.46 -16.53
CA GLU A 117 -11.14 18.89 -15.62
C GLU A 117 -11.29 18.27 -14.22
N GLN A 118 -12.51 18.25 -13.68
CA GLN A 118 -12.81 17.61 -12.39
C GLN A 118 -12.56 16.11 -12.42
N VAL A 119 -12.92 15.46 -13.53
CA VAL A 119 -12.66 14.02 -13.73
C VAL A 119 -11.16 13.72 -13.76
N MET A 120 -10.37 14.56 -14.45
CA MET A 120 -8.91 14.40 -14.50
C MET A 120 -8.28 14.62 -13.11
N GLN A 121 -8.68 15.65 -12.40
CA GLN A 121 -8.22 15.90 -11.02
C GLN A 121 -8.56 14.74 -10.08
N LEU A 122 -9.76 14.17 -10.20
CA LEU A 122 -10.17 13.01 -9.41
C LEU A 122 -9.32 11.78 -9.77
N LYS A 123 -9.07 11.55 -11.05
CA LYS A 123 -8.21 10.48 -11.54
C LYS A 123 -6.79 10.60 -10.97
N ASP A 124 -6.19 11.79 -11.03
CA ASP A 124 -4.83 12.02 -10.53
C ASP A 124 -4.75 11.80 -9.01
N ARG A 125 -5.78 12.22 -8.28
CA ARG A 125 -5.87 12.02 -6.82
C ARG A 125 -6.04 10.56 -6.42
N THR A 126 -6.87 9.79 -7.13
CA THR A 126 -7.26 8.43 -6.74
C THR A 126 -6.46 7.34 -7.46
N GLY A 127 -5.82 7.67 -8.57
CA GLY A 127 -5.09 6.71 -9.41
C GLY A 127 -5.99 5.73 -10.19
N HIS A 128 -7.33 5.89 -10.13
CA HIS A 128 -8.25 5.00 -10.83
C HIS A 128 -8.27 5.28 -12.34
N SER A 129 -8.16 4.23 -13.14
CA SER A 129 -8.24 4.30 -14.61
C SER A 129 -9.66 4.10 -15.14
N THR A 130 -10.57 3.64 -14.30
CA THR A 130 -11.99 3.40 -14.61
C THR A 130 -12.82 3.92 -13.45
N MET A 131 -13.79 4.78 -13.74
CA MET A 131 -14.64 5.42 -12.74
C MET A 131 -16.10 5.26 -13.12
N PRO A 132 -16.97 4.78 -12.19
CA PRO A 132 -18.40 4.70 -12.43
C PRO A 132 -19.04 6.09 -12.42
N VAL A 133 -20.04 6.28 -13.25
CA VAL A 133 -20.92 7.46 -13.24
C VAL A 133 -22.25 7.03 -12.62
N THR A 134 -22.64 7.68 -11.53
CA THR A 134 -23.92 7.44 -10.86
C THR A 134 -24.78 8.69 -10.87
N ASP A 135 -26.05 8.52 -10.62
CA ASP A 135 -27.03 9.61 -10.61
C ASP A 135 -26.79 10.64 -9.49
N ASP A 136 -26.24 10.19 -8.37
CA ASP A 136 -26.03 11.02 -7.17
C ASP A 136 -24.55 11.19 -6.79
N GLY A 137 -23.60 10.61 -7.55
CA GLY A 137 -22.17 10.66 -7.27
C GLY A 137 -21.73 9.78 -6.09
N THR A 138 -22.60 8.95 -5.55
CA THR A 138 -22.26 8.04 -4.45
C THR A 138 -21.97 6.63 -4.94
N PRO A 139 -21.18 5.84 -4.20
CA PRO A 139 -20.94 4.43 -4.54
C PRO A 139 -22.19 3.55 -4.52
N THR A 140 -23.26 4.01 -3.88
CA THR A 140 -24.55 3.32 -3.76
C THR A 140 -25.62 3.85 -4.72
N GLY A 141 -25.32 4.93 -5.47
CA GLY A 141 -26.18 5.51 -6.48
C GLY A 141 -26.44 4.57 -7.66
N LYS A 142 -27.46 4.89 -8.46
CA LYS A 142 -27.77 4.13 -9.65
C LYS A 142 -26.68 4.33 -10.69
N LEU A 143 -26.06 3.24 -11.15
CA LEU A 143 -25.05 3.28 -12.20
C LEU A 143 -25.66 3.74 -13.53
N LEU A 144 -25.15 4.83 -14.09
CA LEU A 144 -25.53 5.39 -15.39
C LEU A 144 -24.53 5.06 -16.48
N GLY A 145 -23.25 4.87 -16.14
CA GLY A 145 -22.20 4.59 -17.09
C GLY A 145 -20.84 4.42 -16.45
N ILE A 146 -19.83 4.29 -17.28
CA ILE A 146 -18.43 4.14 -16.89
C ILE A 146 -17.56 5.04 -17.74
N VAL A 147 -16.64 5.77 -17.11
CA VAL A 147 -15.60 6.53 -17.78
C VAL A 147 -14.27 5.80 -17.61
N THR A 148 -13.56 5.57 -18.71
CA THR A 148 -12.25 4.94 -18.72
C THR A 148 -11.17 5.92 -19.16
N SER A 149 -9.90 5.62 -18.86
CA SER A 149 -8.77 6.42 -19.36
C SER A 149 -8.74 6.54 -20.87
N LEU A 150 -9.18 5.51 -21.60
CA LEU A 150 -9.29 5.52 -23.06
C LEU A 150 -10.36 6.51 -23.54
N SER A 151 -11.50 6.59 -22.85
CA SER A 151 -12.56 7.55 -23.17
C SER A 151 -12.09 9.01 -23.02
N LEU A 152 -11.16 9.24 -22.07
CA LEU A 152 -10.63 10.59 -21.78
C LEU A 152 -9.58 11.05 -22.79
N ILE A 153 -8.98 10.14 -23.58
CA ILE A 153 -7.95 10.45 -24.58
C ILE A 153 -8.59 10.76 -25.95
N HIS A 154 -9.81 10.32 -26.19
CA HIS A 154 -10.50 10.44 -27.49
C HIS A 154 -11.53 11.57 -27.55
N ILE A 155 -11.53 12.47 -26.57
CA ILE A 155 -12.29 13.73 -26.59
C ILE A 155 -11.29 14.88 -26.77
#